data_ec86a0ff7e83da44c6cb4b97fe9fd4a7
#
_entry.id   ec86a0ff7e83da44c6cb4b97fe9fd4a7
#
_cell.length_a   1.000
_cell.length_b   1.000
_cell.length_c   1.000
_cell.angle_alpha   90.00
_cell.angle_beta   90.00
_cell.angle_gamma   90.00
#
_symmetry.space_group_name_H-M   'P 1'
#
loop_
_entity.id
_entity.type
_entity.pdbx_description
1 polymer ?
#
loop_
_entity_poly.entity_id
_entity_poly.type
_entity_poly.pdbx_seq_one_letter_code
_entity_poly.pdbx_strand_id
1 'polypeptide(L)'
;MHISFVILHYIAIKDTIKCVESIINNISYSDYSIILVDNASPNNTGEELVNKYKNEEKIIVIKNNENLGFAKGNNVGFRYAKYEKKADFIVMINNDTVIEQKNFCEKLIDVYKREDYYVLGPDIISLCDGGHQNPFKMKFSSKEEVRKRILITGIKLILSYINLEGIIRKVFKIDNSPDIRTEKIDHNIYEGVLHGSCLIFSKNYIKKYDGLYDKTFMYGEEEILFHTCKINCMKYLYSPEITIYHNESSSTKENLSNKKYKQRIFLYKSKLNSYIKFYRILKEKEKV
;
A
#
# COMPACT_ATOMS: atom_id res chain seq x y z
N MET A 1 -15.90 6.41 -17.39
CA MET A 1 -14.84 5.48 -16.96
C MET A 1 -15.03 5.15 -15.50
N HIS A 2 -15.31 3.89 -15.20
CA HIS A 2 -15.57 3.49 -13.82
C HIS A 2 -14.29 3.42 -12.98
N ILE A 3 -14.32 4.04 -11.79
CA ILE A 3 -13.19 4.06 -10.83
C ILE A 3 -13.62 3.30 -9.57
N SER A 4 -12.85 2.28 -9.17
CA SER A 4 -13.09 1.57 -7.93
C SER A 4 -12.01 1.89 -6.90
N PHE A 5 -12.41 2.39 -5.73
CA PHE A 5 -11.54 2.53 -4.57
C PHE A 5 -11.52 1.22 -3.79
N VAL A 6 -10.34 0.67 -3.56
CA VAL A 6 -10.15 -0.55 -2.76
C VAL A 6 -9.46 -0.17 -1.46
N ILE A 7 -10.11 -0.44 -0.34
CA ILE A 7 -9.64 -0.10 1.00
C ILE A 7 -9.57 -1.37 1.84
N LEU A 8 -8.38 -1.70 2.32
CA LEU A 8 -8.17 -2.82 3.23
C LEU A 8 -8.38 -2.37 4.68
N HIS A 9 -9.37 -2.91 5.34
CA HIS A 9 -9.66 -2.68 6.75
C HIS A 9 -9.05 -3.77 7.63
N TYR A 10 -8.43 -3.37 8.74
CA TYR A 10 -8.06 -4.26 9.82
C TYR A 10 -8.06 -3.51 11.14
N ILE A 11 -9.00 -3.84 12.05
CA ILE A 11 -9.15 -3.30 13.42
C ILE A 11 -9.50 -1.80 13.50
N ALA A 12 -8.82 -0.92 12.77
CA ALA A 12 -8.89 0.53 12.91
C ALA A 12 -10.14 1.14 12.22
N ILE A 13 -11.32 0.93 12.82
CA ILE A 13 -12.60 1.33 12.22
C ILE A 13 -12.74 2.84 12.05
N LYS A 14 -12.23 3.65 12.98
CA LYS A 14 -12.32 5.12 12.91
C LYS A 14 -11.58 5.68 11.70
N ASP A 15 -10.38 5.18 11.43
CA ASP A 15 -9.60 5.59 10.28
C ASP A 15 -10.30 5.15 8.98
N THR A 16 -10.79 3.91 8.92
CA THR A 16 -11.54 3.39 7.78
C THR A 16 -12.77 4.23 7.46
N ILE A 17 -13.57 4.59 8.47
CA ILE A 17 -14.74 5.44 8.28
C ILE A 17 -14.31 6.82 7.77
N LYS A 18 -13.28 7.44 8.35
CA LYS A 18 -12.76 8.73 7.91
C LYS A 18 -12.28 8.70 6.45
N CYS A 19 -11.60 7.64 6.05
CA CYS A 19 -11.16 7.44 4.67
C CYS A 19 -12.36 7.36 3.71
N VAL A 20 -13.35 6.51 4.01
CA VAL A 20 -14.57 6.35 3.21
C VAL A 20 -15.36 7.67 3.11
N GLU A 21 -15.56 8.34 4.24
CA GLU A 21 -16.28 9.62 4.28
C GLU A 21 -15.55 10.71 3.49
N SER A 22 -14.22 10.70 3.47
CA SER A 22 -13.44 11.64 2.65
C SER A 22 -13.69 11.43 1.15
N ILE A 23 -13.85 10.19 0.71
CA ILE A 23 -14.17 9.88 -0.69
C ILE A 23 -15.60 10.32 -1.01
N ILE A 24 -16.58 9.98 -0.17
CA ILE A 24 -18.01 10.31 -0.40
C ILE A 24 -18.21 11.83 -0.45
N ASN A 25 -17.59 12.57 0.47
CA ASN A 25 -17.83 14.00 0.64
C ASN A 25 -17.04 14.87 -0.35
N ASN A 26 -15.89 14.41 -0.83
CA ASN A 26 -15.01 15.25 -1.64
C ASN A 26 -14.97 14.87 -3.12
N ILE A 27 -15.23 13.61 -3.49
CA ILE A 27 -15.17 13.21 -4.89
C ILE A 27 -16.41 13.71 -5.64
N SER A 28 -16.23 14.61 -6.61
CA SER A 28 -17.29 15.15 -7.46
C SER A 28 -17.71 14.21 -8.60
N TYR A 29 -16.84 13.28 -8.97
CA TYR A 29 -17.07 12.30 -10.03
C TYR A 29 -18.15 11.29 -9.65
N SER A 30 -19.12 11.02 -10.54
CA SER A 30 -20.30 10.22 -10.20
C SER A 30 -20.11 8.71 -10.37
N ASP A 31 -19.28 8.29 -11.34
CA ASP A 31 -19.12 6.87 -11.75
C ASP A 31 -18.00 6.19 -10.98
N TYR A 32 -18.20 5.97 -9.67
CA TYR A 32 -17.25 5.25 -8.83
C TYR A 32 -17.92 4.27 -7.87
N SER A 33 -17.13 3.34 -7.35
CA SER A 33 -17.51 2.44 -6.25
C SER A 33 -16.39 2.37 -5.19
N ILE A 34 -16.75 2.04 -3.95
CA ILE A 34 -15.84 1.81 -2.83
C ILE A 34 -15.97 0.34 -2.41
N ILE A 35 -14.85 -0.37 -2.40
CA ILE A 35 -14.78 -1.77 -2.00
C ILE A 35 -13.96 -1.84 -0.71
N LEU A 36 -14.66 -2.07 0.40
CA LEU A 36 -14.06 -2.28 1.70
C LEU A 36 -13.79 -3.76 1.90
N VAL A 37 -12.54 -4.12 2.16
CA VAL A 37 -12.18 -5.50 2.47
C VAL A 37 -11.80 -5.59 3.95
N ASP A 38 -12.66 -6.19 4.77
CA ASP A 38 -12.29 -6.53 6.14
C ASP A 38 -11.40 -7.76 6.16
N ASN A 39 -10.18 -7.59 6.63
CA ASN A 39 -9.17 -8.63 6.65
C ASN A 39 -9.25 -9.52 7.91
N ALA A 40 -10.45 -9.95 8.27
CA ALA A 40 -10.79 -10.72 9.45
C ALA A 40 -10.42 -10.00 10.76
N SER A 41 -10.97 -8.82 10.97
CA SER A 41 -10.77 -8.03 12.19
C SER A 41 -11.32 -8.75 13.43
N PRO A 42 -10.49 -9.05 14.44
CA PRO A 42 -10.92 -9.83 15.61
C PRO A 42 -11.81 -9.05 16.60
N ASN A 43 -11.91 -7.73 16.42
CA ASN A 43 -12.69 -6.81 17.27
C ASN A 43 -14.11 -6.52 16.74
N ASN A 44 -14.59 -7.36 15.82
CA ASN A 44 -15.93 -7.28 15.23
C ASN A 44 -16.23 -6.04 14.38
N THR A 45 -15.22 -5.22 14.07
CA THR A 45 -15.38 -4.00 13.29
C THR A 45 -15.78 -4.26 11.83
N GLY A 46 -15.51 -5.46 11.29
CA GLY A 46 -16.00 -5.88 9.98
C GLY A 46 -17.54 -5.91 9.91
N GLU A 47 -18.22 -6.42 10.96
CA GLU A 47 -19.69 -6.40 11.05
C GLU A 47 -20.23 -4.97 11.21
N GLU A 48 -19.52 -4.14 11.95
CA GLU A 48 -19.91 -2.74 12.10
C GLU A 48 -19.88 -2.01 10.75
N LEU A 49 -18.88 -2.27 9.90
CA LEU A 49 -18.79 -1.71 8.55
C LEU A 49 -19.92 -2.23 7.65
N VAL A 50 -20.22 -3.54 7.69
CA VAL A 50 -21.35 -4.12 6.95
C VAL A 50 -22.66 -3.42 7.34
N ASN A 51 -22.94 -3.27 8.64
CA ASN A 51 -24.15 -2.65 9.14
C ASN A 51 -24.22 -1.15 8.80
N LYS A 52 -23.09 -0.43 8.89
CA LYS A 52 -23.02 1.00 8.59
C LYS A 52 -23.32 1.28 7.11
N TYR A 53 -22.80 0.49 6.20
CA TYR A 53 -22.85 0.77 4.77
C TYR A 53 -23.86 -0.09 3.97
N LYS A 54 -24.72 -0.87 4.65
CA LYS A 54 -25.67 -1.78 4.00
C LYS A 54 -26.65 -1.12 3.01
N ASN A 55 -26.92 0.18 3.17
CA ASN A 55 -27.86 0.95 2.33
C ASN A 55 -27.13 1.85 1.31
N GLU A 56 -25.81 1.79 1.25
CA GLU A 56 -24.98 2.63 0.37
C GLU A 56 -24.68 1.87 -0.92
N GLU A 57 -25.38 2.17 -2.00
CA GLU A 57 -25.27 1.46 -3.30
C GLU A 57 -23.84 1.46 -3.88
N LYS A 58 -23.07 2.51 -3.59
CA LYS A 58 -21.69 2.64 -4.07
C LYS A 58 -20.67 1.91 -3.22
N ILE A 59 -21.05 1.39 -2.04
CA ILE A 59 -20.11 0.78 -1.09
C ILE A 59 -20.38 -0.72 -0.96
N ILE A 60 -19.34 -1.50 -1.16
CA ILE A 60 -19.38 -2.95 -1.02
C ILE A 60 -18.43 -3.34 0.11
N VAL A 61 -18.93 -4.09 1.08
CA VAL A 61 -18.11 -4.63 2.17
C VAL A 61 -17.91 -6.12 1.97
N ILE A 62 -16.65 -6.56 1.87
CA ILE A 62 -16.25 -7.95 1.72
C ILE A 62 -15.51 -8.36 3.00
N LYS A 63 -15.87 -9.49 3.60
CA LYS A 63 -15.20 -10.02 4.79
C LYS A 63 -14.36 -11.24 4.43
N ASN A 64 -13.09 -11.21 4.77
CA ASN A 64 -12.22 -12.38 4.70
C ASN A 64 -12.44 -13.27 5.92
N ASN A 65 -12.21 -14.57 5.77
CA ASN A 65 -12.30 -15.54 6.87
C ASN A 65 -11.04 -15.56 7.75
N GLU A 66 -9.91 -15.05 7.23
CA GLU A 66 -8.62 -14.98 7.93
C GLU A 66 -7.85 -13.72 7.49
N ASN A 67 -6.88 -13.29 8.29
CA ASN A 67 -5.98 -12.20 7.92
C ASN A 67 -5.01 -12.67 6.83
N LEU A 68 -5.26 -12.26 5.60
CA LEU A 68 -4.49 -12.63 4.40
C LEU A 68 -3.19 -11.81 4.25
N GLY A 69 -2.94 -10.81 5.10
CA GLY A 69 -1.88 -9.84 4.92
C GLY A 69 -2.25 -8.73 3.93
N PHE A 70 -1.27 -7.88 3.59
CA PHE A 70 -1.53 -6.66 2.82
C PHE A 70 -1.90 -6.96 1.36
N ALA A 71 -1.00 -7.61 0.60
CA ALA A 71 -1.22 -7.82 -0.83
C ALA A 71 -2.43 -8.72 -1.12
N LYS A 72 -2.54 -9.88 -0.47
CA LYS A 72 -3.68 -10.78 -0.68
C LYS A 72 -5.00 -10.15 -0.26
N GLY A 73 -5.03 -9.43 0.87
CA GLY A 73 -6.22 -8.74 1.34
C GLY A 73 -6.70 -7.69 0.32
N ASN A 74 -5.80 -6.83 -0.13
CA ASN A 74 -6.10 -5.85 -1.19
C ASN A 74 -6.52 -6.51 -2.51
N ASN A 75 -5.90 -7.64 -2.87
CA ASN A 75 -6.23 -8.35 -4.11
C ASN A 75 -7.65 -8.93 -4.12
N VAL A 76 -8.28 -9.17 -2.97
CA VAL A 76 -9.70 -9.53 -2.90
C VAL A 76 -10.55 -8.39 -3.47
N GLY A 77 -10.32 -7.18 -2.98
CA GLY A 77 -11.01 -5.98 -3.49
C GLY A 77 -10.64 -5.67 -4.94
N PHE A 78 -9.36 -5.82 -5.31
CA PHE A 78 -8.91 -5.61 -6.69
C PHE A 78 -9.64 -6.52 -7.69
N ARG A 79 -9.74 -7.82 -7.38
CA ARG A 79 -10.48 -8.77 -8.24
C ARG A 79 -11.97 -8.44 -8.31
N TYR A 80 -12.59 -8.05 -7.21
CA TYR A 80 -13.98 -7.60 -7.22
C TYR A 80 -14.16 -6.36 -8.10
N ALA A 81 -13.28 -5.36 -7.98
CA ALA A 81 -13.27 -4.19 -8.84
C ALA A 81 -13.12 -4.55 -10.33
N LYS A 82 -12.19 -5.45 -10.64
CA LYS A 82 -11.91 -5.89 -12.01
C LYS A 82 -13.07 -6.69 -12.62
N TYR A 83 -13.57 -7.69 -11.92
CA TYR A 83 -14.49 -8.68 -12.51
C TYR A 83 -15.94 -8.32 -12.32
N GLU A 84 -16.32 -7.76 -11.18
CA GLU A 84 -17.72 -7.40 -10.87
C GLU A 84 -18.06 -5.96 -11.26
N LYS A 85 -17.19 -5.01 -10.92
CA LYS A 85 -17.41 -3.59 -11.27
C LYS A 85 -16.91 -3.20 -12.65
N LYS A 86 -16.11 -4.05 -13.31
CA LYS A 86 -15.51 -3.76 -14.62
C LYS A 86 -14.75 -2.44 -14.64
N ALA A 87 -14.03 -2.14 -13.57
CA ALA A 87 -13.38 -0.88 -13.36
C ALA A 87 -12.32 -0.58 -14.45
N ASP A 88 -12.30 0.65 -14.95
CA ASP A 88 -11.25 1.18 -15.80
C ASP A 88 -10.01 1.56 -14.98
N PHE A 89 -10.24 2.00 -13.73
CA PHE A 89 -9.18 2.32 -12.77
C PHE A 89 -9.48 1.71 -11.41
N ILE A 90 -8.44 1.22 -10.76
CA ILE A 90 -8.51 0.75 -9.37
C ILE A 90 -7.56 1.60 -8.53
N VAL A 91 -8.11 2.31 -7.57
CA VAL A 91 -7.37 3.09 -6.58
C VAL A 91 -7.26 2.25 -5.31
N MET A 92 -6.13 1.59 -5.13
CA MET A 92 -5.82 0.85 -3.91
C MET A 92 -5.26 1.83 -2.90
N ILE A 93 -5.98 2.07 -1.82
CA ILE A 93 -5.69 3.13 -0.85
C ILE A 93 -5.79 2.58 0.58
N ASN A 94 -4.85 2.98 1.45
CA ASN A 94 -4.87 2.58 2.85
C ASN A 94 -6.05 3.21 3.59
N ASN A 95 -6.53 2.53 4.62
CA ASN A 95 -7.65 2.99 5.43
C ASN A 95 -7.34 4.20 6.34
N ASP A 96 -6.07 4.58 6.50
CA ASP A 96 -5.61 5.75 7.26
C ASP A 96 -5.23 6.94 6.36
N THR A 97 -5.81 6.99 5.16
CA THR A 97 -5.66 8.09 4.21
C THR A 97 -6.92 8.93 4.08
N VAL A 98 -6.76 10.14 3.56
CA VAL A 98 -7.86 11.09 3.33
C VAL A 98 -7.69 11.73 1.95
N ILE A 99 -8.76 11.79 1.16
CA ILE A 99 -8.82 12.50 -0.10
C ILE A 99 -9.57 13.82 0.12
N GLU A 100 -8.90 14.96 -0.09
CA GLU A 100 -9.53 16.28 -0.02
C GLU A 100 -9.70 16.91 -1.41
N GLN A 101 -9.00 16.38 -2.41
CA GLN A 101 -9.01 16.88 -3.77
C GLN A 101 -10.31 16.53 -4.49
N LYS A 102 -11.19 17.51 -4.71
CA LYS A 102 -12.52 17.29 -5.31
C LYS A 102 -12.46 16.72 -6.72
N ASN A 103 -11.51 17.15 -7.54
CA ASN A 103 -11.32 16.70 -8.92
C ASN A 103 -10.29 15.56 -9.02
N PHE A 104 -10.13 14.75 -7.98
CA PHE A 104 -9.18 13.62 -7.93
C PHE A 104 -9.37 12.66 -9.11
N CYS A 105 -10.61 12.26 -9.37
CA CYS A 105 -10.94 11.30 -10.44
C CYS A 105 -10.71 11.89 -11.83
N GLU A 106 -11.10 13.14 -12.04
CA GLU A 106 -10.88 13.85 -13.30
C GLU A 106 -9.39 14.00 -13.59
N LYS A 107 -8.60 14.39 -12.59
CA LYS A 107 -7.15 14.49 -12.72
C LYS A 107 -6.50 13.14 -13.03
N LEU A 108 -6.93 12.08 -12.37
CA LEU A 108 -6.47 10.72 -12.63
C LEU A 108 -6.69 10.33 -14.11
N ILE A 109 -7.89 10.60 -14.62
CA ILE A 109 -8.26 10.34 -16.02
C ILE A 109 -7.44 11.20 -16.98
N ASP A 110 -7.25 12.48 -16.68
CA ASP A 110 -6.49 13.40 -17.54
C ASP A 110 -5.00 13.04 -17.59
N VAL A 111 -4.41 12.68 -16.45
CA VAL A 111 -3.03 12.16 -16.42
C VAL A 111 -2.94 10.88 -17.24
N TYR A 112 -3.94 9.98 -17.14
CA TYR A 112 -3.94 8.75 -17.95
C TYR A 112 -4.01 9.04 -19.46
N LYS A 113 -4.84 9.96 -19.89
CA LYS A 113 -4.94 10.33 -21.31
C LYS A 113 -3.62 10.89 -21.90
N ARG A 114 -2.84 11.61 -21.07
CA ARG A 114 -1.54 12.16 -21.49
C ARG A 114 -0.41 11.15 -21.41
N GLU A 115 -0.39 10.32 -20.38
CA GLU A 115 0.75 9.51 -20.00
C GLU A 115 0.60 8.03 -20.37
N ASP A 116 -0.62 7.53 -20.54
CA ASP A 116 -0.92 6.10 -20.78
C ASP A 116 -0.19 5.16 -19.80
N TYR A 117 -0.23 5.50 -18.51
CA TYR A 117 0.45 4.75 -17.47
C TYR A 117 -0.21 3.40 -17.16
N TYR A 118 0.55 2.50 -16.56
CA TYR A 118 0.05 1.25 -15.95
C TYR A 118 -0.23 1.45 -14.46
N VAL A 119 0.72 2.04 -13.74
CA VAL A 119 0.62 2.32 -12.30
C VAL A 119 1.02 3.77 -12.05
N LEU A 120 0.23 4.44 -11.23
CA LEU A 120 0.49 5.82 -10.80
C LEU A 120 0.46 5.91 -9.27
N GLY A 121 1.41 6.66 -8.71
CA GLY A 121 1.40 7.11 -7.33
C GLY A 121 1.15 8.61 -7.25
N PRO A 122 0.21 9.06 -6.40
CA PRO A 122 -0.05 10.47 -6.16
C PRO A 122 1.02 11.08 -5.25
N ASP A 123 1.01 12.39 -5.09
CA ASP A 123 1.67 13.04 -3.98
C ASP A 123 0.96 12.68 -2.67
N ILE A 124 1.73 12.18 -1.71
CA ILE A 124 1.21 11.72 -0.43
C ILE A 124 1.79 12.62 0.66
N ILE A 125 0.92 13.36 1.32
CA ILE A 125 1.30 14.31 2.36
C ILE A 125 0.98 13.71 3.74
N SER A 126 1.99 13.61 4.59
CA SER A 126 1.82 13.16 5.98
C SER A 126 1.05 14.21 6.79
N LEU A 127 -0.02 13.78 7.47
CA LEU A 127 -0.75 14.62 8.41
C LEU A 127 0.00 14.84 9.72
N CYS A 128 1.07 14.09 9.99
CA CYS A 128 1.87 14.22 11.21
C CYS A 128 2.85 15.40 11.16
N ASP A 129 3.44 15.65 10.00
CA ASP A 129 4.53 16.63 9.86
C ASP A 129 4.50 17.44 8.55
N GLY A 130 3.51 17.18 7.67
CA GLY A 130 3.38 17.84 6.38
C GLY A 130 4.42 17.38 5.34
N GLY A 131 5.23 16.39 5.65
CA GLY A 131 6.26 15.87 4.74
C GLY A 131 5.67 15.03 3.59
N HIS A 132 6.34 15.06 2.43
CA HIS A 132 5.96 14.27 1.26
C HIS A 132 6.54 12.86 1.36
N GLN A 133 5.74 11.84 1.04
CA GLN A 133 6.10 10.42 1.21
C GLN A 133 6.29 9.68 -0.12
N ASN A 134 5.98 10.33 -1.23
CA ASN A 134 6.08 9.71 -2.55
C ASN A 134 6.93 10.54 -3.51
N PRO A 135 7.84 9.96 -4.28
CA PRO A 135 8.24 8.54 -4.28
C PRO A 135 8.88 8.10 -2.97
N PHE A 136 8.51 6.92 -2.49
CA PHE A 136 9.04 6.34 -1.24
C PHE A 136 10.56 6.09 -1.30
N LYS A 137 11.09 5.81 -2.49
CA LYS A 137 12.49 5.51 -2.72
C LYS A 137 12.87 5.80 -4.17
N MET A 138 13.90 6.62 -4.34
CA MET A 138 14.35 7.03 -5.68
C MET A 138 15.16 5.96 -6.42
N LYS A 139 15.80 5.03 -5.71
CA LYS A 139 16.63 3.98 -6.32
C LYS A 139 16.06 2.60 -6.07
N PHE A 140 16.02 1.80 -7.11
CA PHE A 140 15.69 0.38 -7.01
C PHE A 140 16.81 -0.36 -6.26
N SER A 141 16.41 -1.32 -5.42
CA SER A 141 17.37 -2.14 -4.68
C SER A 141 18.06 -3.14 -5.58
N SER A 142 19.39 -3.12 -5.62
CA SER A 142 20.18 -4.15 -6.28
C SER A 142 20.00 -5.50 -5.57
N LYS A 143 20.35 -6.58 -6.25
CA LYS A 143 20.36 -7.92 -5.69
C LYS A 143 21.27 -8.04 -4.47
N GLU A 144 22.44 -7.39 -4.51
CA GLU A 144 23.39 -7.32 -3.41
C GLU A 144 22.82 -6.58 -2.20
N GLU A 145 22.11 -5.49 -2.43
CA GLU A 145 21.42 -4.75 -1.37
C GLU A 145 20.32 -5.59 -0.71
N VAL A 146 19.52 -6.29 -1.50
CA VAL A 146 18.46 -7.19 -0.98
C VAL A 146 19.10 -8.32 -0.18
N ARG A 147 20.23 -8.90 -0.65
CA ARG A 147 21.00 -9.92 0.09
C ARG A 147 21.51 -9.39 1.44
N LYS A 148 22.04 -8.16 1.46
CA LYS A 148 22.47 -7.50 2.72
C LYS A 148 21.28 -7.30 3.66
N ARG A 149 20.12 -6.87 3.15
CA ARG A 149 18.91 -6.71 3.97
C ARG A 149 18.43 -8.03 4.56
N ILE A 150 18.49 -9.14 3.82
CA ILE A 150 18.17 -10.49 4.32
C ILE A 150 19.08 -10.81 5.52
N LEU A 151 20.39 -10.66 5.37
CA LEU A 151 21.35 -10.96 6.43
C LEU A 151 21.11 -10.10 7.68
N ILE A 152 21.04 -8.78 7.50
CA ILE A 152 20.85 -7.83 8.60
C ILE A 152 19.51 -8.08 9.32
N THR A 153 18.43 -8.31 8.56
CA THR A 153 17.11 -8.57 9.13
C THR A 153 17.06 -9.91 9.84
N GLY A 154 17.75 -10.93 9.32
CA GLY A 154 17.91 -12.22 10.00
C GLY A 154 18.61 -12.10 11.35
N ILE A 155 19.72 -11.35 11.40
CA ILE A 155 20.42 -11.06 12.67
C ILE A 155 19.50 -10.29 13.63
N LYS A 156 18.82 -9.24 13.17
CA LYS A 156 17.85 -8.48 13.99
C LYS A 156 16.75 -9.37 14.56
N LEU A 157 16.24 -10.30 13.76
CA LEU A 157 15.22 -11.26 14.19
C LEU A 157 15.74 -12.18 15.30
N ILE A 158 16.92 -12.76 15.14
CA ILE A 158 17.57 -13.62 16.17
C ILE A 158 17.77 -12.83 17.46
N LEU A 159 18.36 -11.64 17.40
CA LEU A 159 18.58 -10.78 18.56
C LEU A 159 17.28 -10.37 19.25
N SER A 160 16.18 -10.23 18.48
CA SER A 160 14.84 -9.95 19.05
C SER A 160 14.30 -11.14 19.84
N TYR A 161 14.52 -12.38 19.39
CA TYR A 161 14.07 -13.57 20.13
C TYR A 161 14.77 -13.73 21.49
N ILE A 162 16.05 -13.38 21.58
CA ILE A 162 16.82 -13.44 22.82
C ILE A 162 16.77 -12.13 23.62
N ASN A 163 15.88 -11.22 23.25
CA ASN A 163 15.61 -9.94 23.92
C ASN A 163 16.83 -9.02 24.14
N LEU A 164 17.82 -9.07 23.24
CA LEU A 164 19.03 -8.24 23.27
C LEU A 164 18.83 -6.91 22.52
N GLU A 165 17.81 -6.14 22.89
CA GLU A 165 17.48 -4.84 22.26
C GLU A 165 18.60 -3.81 22.28
N GLY A 166 19.32 -3.75 23.40
CA GLY A 166 20.41 -2.80 23.57
C GLY A 166 21.48 -2.99 22.52
N ILE A 167 21.79 -4.24 22.18
CA ILE A 167 22.75 -4.58 21.12
C ILE A 167 22.20 -4.17 19.75
N ILE A 168 20.94 -4.48 19.45
CA ILE A 168 20.31 -4.11 18.17
C ILE A 168 20.42 -2.60 17.95
N ARG A 169 20.03 -1.79 18.93
CA ARG A 169 20.10 -0.32 18.83
C ARG A 169 21.54 0.19 18.65
N LYS A 170 22.46 -0.36 19.42
CA LYS A 170 23.88 0.06 19.40
C LYS A 170 24.59 -0.34 18.10
N VAL A 171 24.40 -1.58 17.65
CA VAL A 171 25.12 -2.13 16.48
C VAL A 171 24.52 -1.63 15.17
N PHE A 172 23.21 -1.56 15.07
CA PHE A 172 22.53 -1.21 13.81
C PHE A 172 22.17 0.28 13.72
N LYS A 173 22.58 1.12 14.67
CA LYS A 173 22.28 2.56 14.71
C LYS A 173 20.80 2.78 14.25
N ILE A 174 19.86 2.07 14.89
CA ILE A 174 18.46 2.23 14.56
C ILE A 174 18.06 3.64 14.98
N ASP A 175 18.06 4.50 14.01
CA ASP A 175 17.50 5.83 14.13
C ASP A 175 15.98 5.68 14.16
N ASN A 176 15.32 6.40 15.08
CA ASN A 176 13.86 6.52 15.10
C ASN A 176 13.40 7.61 14.14
N SER A 177 14.19 7.91 13.11
CA SER A 177 13.78 8.86 12.09
C SER A 177 12.48 8.36 11.46
N PRO A 178 11.51 9.25 11.26
CA PRO A 178 10.30 8.95 10.53
C PRO A 178 10.66 8.41 9.14
N ASP A 179 9.74 7.70 8.52
CA ASP A 179 9.88 7.24 7.15
C ASP A 179 10.42 8.35 6.26
N ILE A 180 11.25 7.96 5.28
CA ILE A 180 11.98 8.90 4.43
C ILE A 180 10.99 9.95 3.91
N ARG A 181 11.16 11.19 4.35
CA ARG A 181 10.45 12.33 3.79
C ARG A 181 11.22 12.82 2.58
N THR A 182 10.52 13.00 1.49
CA THR A 182 11.07 13.66 0.31
C THR A 182 10.71 15.13 0.35
N GLU A 183 11.51 15.96 -0.31
CA GLU A 183 11.08 17.31 -0.66
C GLU A 183 9.90 17.23 -1.62
N LYS A 184 9.07 18.25 -1.68
CA LYS A 184 7.98 18.34 -2.64
C LYS A 184 8.56 18.28 -4.05
N ILE A 185 8.07 17.30 -4.82
CA ILE A 185 8.42 17.16 -6.23
C ILE A 185 7.25 17.68 -7.06
N ASP A 186 7.48 18.67 -7.91
CA ASP A 186 6.47 19.40 -8.67
C ASP A 186 6.30 18.92 -10.12
N HIS A 187 7.00 17.85 -10.50
CA HIS A 187 6.95 17.25 -11.82
C HIS A 187 6.79 15.73 -11.78
N ASN A 188 6.39 15.16 -12.92
CA ASN A 188 6.23 13.72 -13.07
C ASN A 188 7.58 12.99 -12.97
N ILE A 189 7.61 11.86 -12.26
CA ILE A 189 8.78 10.98 -12.17
C ILE A 189 8.41 9.59 -12.66
N TYR A 190 9.25 9.03 -13.52
CA TYR A 190 9.06 7.71 -14.14
C TYR A 190 9.95 6.62 -13.52
N GLU A 191 10.78 7.00 -12.56
CA GLU A 191 11.63 6.09 -11.80
C GLU A 191 11.43 6.32 -10.30
N GLY A 192 11.63 5.27 -9.52
CA GLY A 192 11.43 5.31 -8.07
C GLY A 192 10.29 4.42 -7.61
N VAL A 193 10.39 3.96 -6.39
CA VAL A 193 9.38 3.07 -5.79
C VAL A 193 8.26 3.93 -5.22
N LEU A 194 7.03 3.73 -5.67
CA LEU A 194 5.86 4.42 -5.15
C LEU A 194 5.47 3.87 -3.76
N HIS A 195 4.91 4.73 -2.94
CA HIS A 195 4.47 4.39 -1.60
C HIS A 195 3.15 3.62 -1.61
N GLY A 196 3.08 2.53 -0.83
CA GLY A 196 1.96 1.60 -0.81
C GLY A 196 0.65 2.15 -0.23
N SER A 197 0.65 3.34 0.41
CA SER A 197 -0.57 3.91 0.96
C SER A 197 -1.57 4.37 -0.10
N CYS A 198 -1.11 4.64 -1.33
CA CYS A 198 -1.99 4.84 -2.49
C CYS A 198 -1.30 4.43 -3.78
N LEU A 199 -1.88 3.46 -4.46
CA LEU A 199 -1.46 2.98 -5.79
C LEU A 199 -2.66 3.00 -6.73
N ILE A 200 -2.51 3.64 -7.88
CA ILE A 200 -3.56 3.78 -8.88
C ILE A 200 -3.21 2.91 -10.08
N PHE A 201 -4.05 1.94 -10.36
CA PHE A 201 -3.89 1.00 -11.46
C PHE A 201 -4.84 1.37 -12.59
N SER A 202 -4.30 1.57 -13.80
CA SER A 202 -5.10 1.83 -14.99
C SER A 202 -5.61 0.53 -15.63
N LYS A 203 -6.53 0.67 -16.58
CA LYS A 203 -7.03 -0.46 -17.39
C LYS A 203 -5.91 -1.25 -18.07
N ASN A 204 -4.76 -0.63 -18.36
CA ASN A 204 -3.61 -1.31 -18.94
C ASN A 204 -3.00 -2.34 -17.98
N TYR A 205 -2.92 -2.00 -16.69
CA TYR A 205 -2.48 -2.93 -15.66
C TYR A 205 -3.55 -3.98 -15.36
N ILE A 206 -4.80 -3.53 -15.17
CA ILE A 206 -5.95 -4.37 -14.81
C ILE A 206 -6.17 -5.50 -15.82
N LYS A 207 -5.97 -5.25 -17.12
CA LYS A 207 -6.06 -6.28 -18.16
C LYS A 207 -5.04 -7.41 -17.98
N LYS A 208 -3.85 -7.11 -17.46
CA LYS A 208 -2.73 -8.07 -17.37
C LYS A 208 -2.64 -8.77 -16.02
N TYR A 209 -3.10 -8.12 -14.94
CA TYR A 209 -2.88 -8.59 -13.57
C TYR A 209 -4.17 -8.57 -12.76
N ASP A 210 -4.20 -9.37 -11.70
CA ASP A 210 -5.30 -9.49 -10.73
C ASP A 210 -4.96 -8.87 -9.37
N GLY A 211 -4.00 -7.95 -9.35
CA GLY A 211 -3.54 -7.23 -8.18
C GLY A 211 -2.03 -7.21 -8.00
N LEU A 212 -1.59 -7.06 -6.77
CA LEU A 212 -0.19 -7.11 -6.35
C LEU A 212 0.32 -8.55 -6.26
N TYR A 213 1.65 -8.72 -6.23
CA TYR A 213 2.27 -10.01 -5.92
C TYR A 213 1.83 -10.48 -4.52
N ASP A 214 1.15 -11.61 -4.47
CA ASP A 214 0.37 -12.08 -3.31
C ASP A 214 1.11 -13.06 -2.38
N LYS A 215 2.39 -13.33 -2.64
CA LYS A 215 3.15 -14.28 -1.83
C LYS A 215 3.92 -13.63 -0.66
N THR A 216 3.86 -12.31 -0.53
CA THR A 216 4.27 -11.59 0.68
C THR A 216 3.10 -11.47 1.64
N PHE A 217 3.36 -11.46 2.96
CA PHE A 217 2.32 -11.17 3.94
C PHE A 217 2.21 -9.66 4.15
N MET A 218 3.36 -9.00 4.28
CA MET A 218 3.47 -7.56 4.50
C MET A 218 4.91 -7.12 4.20
N TYR A 219 5.07 -5.89 3.66
CA TYR A 219 6.32 -5.24 3.26
C TYR A 219 6.96 -5.78 1.98
N GLY A 220 7.46 -4.86 1.16
CA GLY A 220 8.19 -5.14 -0.07
C GLY A 220 7.34 -5.30 -1.31
N GLU A 221 6.03 -5.17 -1.19
CA GLU A 221 5.07 -5.20 -2.30
C GLU A 221 5.38 -4.12 -3.33
N GLU A 222 5.76 -2.94 -2.86
CA GLU A 222 6.09 -1.77 -3.68
C GLU A 222 7.34 -2.00 -4.53
N GLU A 223 8.41 -2.56 -3.94
CA GLU A 223 9.63 -2.88 -4.68
C GLU A 223 9.39 -3.99 -5.70
N ILE A 224 8.57 -5.00 -5.37
CA ILE A 224 8.18 -6.06 -6.30
C ILE A 224 7.33 -5.50 -7.44
N LEU A 225 6.37 -4.62 -7.14
CA LEU A 225 5.53 -3.97 -8.14
C LEU A 225 6.39 -3.13 -9.11
N PHE A 226 7.28 -2.28 -8.58
CA PHE A 226 8.19 -1.48 -9.40
C PHE A 226 9.05 -2.37 -10.29
N HIS A 227 9.65 -3.42 -9.74
CA HIS A 227 10.44 -4.37 -10.51
C HIS A 227 9.61 -5.02 -11.63
N THR A 228 8.39 -5.46 -11.30
CA THR A 228 7.48 -6.07 -12.28
C THR A 228 7.14 -5.11 -13.41
N CYS A 229 6.87 -3.84 -13.10
CA CYS A 229 6.63 -2.82 -14.11
C CYS A 229 7.86 -2.59 -15.00
N LYS A 230 9.03 -2.44 -14.38
CA LYS A 230 10.28 -2.17 -15.09
C LYS A 230 10.65 -3.27 -16.11
N ILE A 231 10.60 -4.53 -15.70
CA ILE A 231 10.98 -5.66 -16.58
C ILE A 231 9.95 -5.95 -17.68
N ASN A 232 8.70 -5.51 -17.51
CA ASN A 232 7.65 -5.65 -18.53
C ASN A 232 7.42 -4.35 -19.32
N CYS A 233 8.34 -3.38 -19.24
CA CYS A 233 8.27 -2.09 -19.91
C CYS A 233 6.93 -1.38 -19.70
N MET A 234 6.36 -1.50 -18.48
CA MET A 234 5.13 -0.84 -18.11
C MET A 234 5.43 0.52 -17.50
N LYS A 235 4.78 1.58 -18.03
CA LYS A 235 4.96 2.94 -17.51
C LYS A 235 4.47 3.01 -16.06
N TYR A 236 5.40 3.35 -15.18
CA TYR A 236 5.22 3.50 -13.74
C TYR A 236 5.51 4.96 -13.39
N LEU A 237 4.56 5.66 -12.79
CA LEU A 237 4.53 7.12 -12.76
C LEU A 237 4.23 7.65 -11.35
N TYR A 238 5.04 8.57 -10.86
CA TYR A 238 4.64 9.52 -9.82
C TYR A 238 4.08 10.79 -10.48
N SER A 239 2.94 11.30 -10.01
CA SER A 239 2.42 12.58 -10.47
C SER A 239 1.94 13.45 -9.30
N PRO A 240 2.47 14.70 -9.18
CA PRO A 240 2.06 15.64 -8.15
C PRO A 240 0.70 16.28 -8.42
N GLU A 241 0.09 16.05 -9.57
CA GLU A 241 -1.24 16.59 -9.91
C GLU A 241 -2.37 15.96 -9.08
N ILE A 242 -2.09 14.80 -8.50
CA ILE A 242 -3.03 14.04 -7.66
C ILE A 242 -2.44 14.01 -6.26
N THR A 243 -3.23 14.39 -5.27
CA THR A 243 -2.78 14.52 -3.88
C THR A 243 -3.70 13.77 -2.93
N ILE A 244 -3.11 13.09 -1.96
CA ILE A 244 -3.81 12.52 -0.81
C ILE A 244 -3.08 12.87 0.49
N TYR A 245 -3.78 12.74 1.61
CA TYR A 245 -3.22 12.88 2.95
C TYR A 245 -3.15 11.52 3.65
N HIS A 246 -2.09 11.30 4.45
CA HIS A 246 -1.85 10.03 5.15
C HIS A 246 -1.65 10.28 6.65
N ASN A 247 -2.46 9.63 7.49
CA ASN A 247 -2.49 9.87 8.94
C ASN A 247 -1.44 9.06 9.72
N GLU A 248 -0.79 8.06 9.14
CA GLU A 248 0.21 7.19 9.78
C GLU A 248 -0.21 6.61 11.16
N SER A 249 -1.50 6.69 11.50
CA SER A 249 -2.06 6.08 12.69
C SER A 249 -2.23 4.59 12.43
N SER A 250 -1.26 3.81 12.72
CA SER A 250 -1.19 2.47 12.22
C SER A 250 -2.05 1.49 13.02
N SER A 251 -2.93 0.78 12.33
CA SER A 251 -3.51 -0.50 12.73
C SER A 251 -2.45 -1.50 13.25
N THR A 252 -1.20 -1.34 12.85
CA THR A 252 -0.03 -2.08 13.36
C THR A 252 0.31 -1.71 14.82
N LYS A 253 0.03 -0.47 15.26
CA LYS A 253 0.27 -0.05 16.66
C LYS A 253 -0.81 -0.57 17.61
N GLU A 254 -2.06 -0.65 17.15
CA GLU A 254 -3.18 -1.14 17.96
C GLU A 254 -3.20 -2.67 18.11
N ASN A 255 -2.66 -3.37 17.13
CA ASN A 255 -2.80 -4.83 16.98
C ASN A 255 -1.92 -5.68 17.88
N LEU A 256 -0.84 -5.15 18.38
CA LEU A 256 0.12 -5.92 19.15
C LEU A 256 0.14 -5.36 20.56
N SER A 257 -0.68 -5.99 21.44
CA SER A 257 -0.64 -5.75 22.89
C SER A 257 0.75 -5.32 23.36
N ASN A 258 0.85 -4.28 24.10
CA ASN A 258 1.94 -3.56 24.81
C ASN A 258 3.36 -4.17 24.92
N LYS A 259 3.68 -5.25 24.22
CA LYS A 259 5.00 -5.90 24.25
C LYS A 259 5.78 -5.54 22.99
N LYS A 260 6.52 -4.43 23.02
CA LYS A 260 7.40 -3.93 21.92
C LYS A 260 8.27 -5.01 21.26
N TYR A 261 8.66 -6.08 21.99
CA TYR A 261 9.45 -7.17 21.42
C TYR A 261 8.65 -8.04 20.43
N LYS A 262 7.34 -8.31 20.70
CA LYS A 262 6.48 -9.08 19.79
C LYS A 262 6.24 -8.34 18.49
N GLN A 263 6.06 -7.01 18.55
CA GLN A 263 5.92 -6.16 17.36
C GLN A 263 7.17 -6.25 16.48
N ARG A 264 8.36 -6.23 17.09
CA ARG A 264 9.62 -6.35 16.34
C ARG A 264 9.82 -7.71 15.72
N ILE A 265 9.54 -8.78 16.46
CA ILE A 265 9.62 -10.14 15.91
C ILE A 265 8.70 -10.24 14.69
N PHE A 266 7.46 -9.78 14.80
CA PHE A 266 6.52 -9.76 13.68
C PHE A 266 7.06 -8.95 12.50
N LEU A 267 7.53 -7.72 12.75
CA LEU A 267 8.12 -6.84 11.74
C LEU A 267 9.28 -7.50 11.00
N TYR A 268 10.28 -8.00 11.76
CA TYR A 268 11.48 -8.59 11.15
C TYR A 268 11.19 -9.91 10.45
N LYS A 269 10.29 -10.74 10.99
CA LYS A 269 9.85 -11.98 10.35
C LYS A 269 9.15 -11.70 9.02
N SER A 270 8.25 -10.71 8.97
CA SER A 270 7.52 -10.31 7.76
C SER A 270 8.48 -9.73 6.72
N LYS A 271 9.34 -8.78 7.11
CA LYS A 271 10.36 -8.20 6.22
C LYS A 271 11.33 -9.24 5.67
N LEU A 272 11.83 -10.14 6.53
CA LEU A 272 12.76 -11.20 6.11
C LEU A 272 12.13 -12.12 5.06
N ASN A 273 10.89 -12.56 5.29
CA ASN A 273 10.16 -13.40 4.35
C ASN A 273 9.97 -12.68 2.99
N SER A 274 9.61 -11.41 3.01
CA SER A 274 9.42 -10.60 1.80
C SER A 274 10.71 -10.36 1.04
N TYR A 275 11.82 -10.05 1.74
CA TYR A 275 13.14 -9.91 1.11
C TYR A 275 13.64 -11.21 0.48
N ILE A 276 13.41 -12.36 1.12
CA ILE A 276 13.78 -13.67 0.54
C ILE A 276 13.01 -13.91 -0.76
N LYS A 277 11.69 -13.61 -0.77
CA LYS A 277 10.86 -13.76 -1.98
C LYS A 277 11.29 -12.80 -3.07
N PHE A 278 11.54 -11.54 -2.73
CA PHE A 278 12.03 -10.56 -3.67
C PHE A 278 13.38 -10.95 -4.26
N TYR A 279 14.32 -11.42 -3.43
CA TYR A 279 15.61 -11.92 -3.90
C TYR A 279 15.46 -13.08 -4.92
N ARG A 280 14.51 -13.99 -4.70
CA ARG A 280 14.21 -15.08 -5.63
C ARG A 280 13.70 -14.54 -6.97
N ILE A 281 12.79 -13.57 -6.95
CA ILE A 281 12.29 -12.90 -8.15
C ILE A 281 13.43 -12.27 -8.95
N LEU A 282 14.35 -11.55 -8.27
CA LEU A 282 15.51 -10.94 -8.90
C LEU A 282 16.46 -11.97 -9.52
N LYS A 283 16.59 -13.17 -8.91
CA LYS A 283 17.45 -14.24 -9.38
C LYS A 283 16.89 -15.02 -10.58
N GLU A 284 15.58 -15.24 -10.62
CA GLU A 284 14.92 -16.03 -11.67
C GLU A 284 15.04 -15.37 -13.05
N LYS A 285 15.11 -14.05 -13.11
CA LYS A 285 15.16 -13.29 -14.37
C LYS A 285 16.58 -12.94 -14.88
N GLU A 286 17.64 -13.28 -14.15
CA GLU A 286 19.01 -13.26 -14.70
C GLU A 286 19.31 -14.50 -15.55
N LYS A 287 18.38 -15.46 -15.62
CA LYS A 287 18.56 -16.72 -16.39
C LYS A 287 17.91 -16.68 -17.78
N VAL A 288 17.32 -15.55 -18.16
CA VAL A 288 16.75 -15.27 -19.49
C VAL A 288 17.52 -14.12 -20.12
#